data_b04f01206ea9f0a4f6f666fed2c0badc
#
_entry.id   b04f01206ea9f0a4f6f666fed2c0badc
#
_cell.length_a   1.000
_cell.length_b   1.000
_cell.length_c   1.000
_cell.angle_alpha   90.00
_cell.angle_beta   90.00
_cell.angle_gamma   90.00
#
_symmetry.space_group_name_H-M   'P 1'
#
loop_
_entity.id
_entity.type
_entity.pdbx_description
1 polymer ?
#
loop_
_entity_poly.entity_id
_entity_poly.type
_entity_poly.pdbx_seq_one_letter_code
_entity_poly.pdbx_strand_id
1 'polypeptide(L)'
;MKNIAIIGSSGAIGHAFTEQLSEGNPDATIHAFSRQEPRKKIRGVTNYHIDYQEEASIEAAAASATRDGLLDVVIVATGMLHEENMRPEKSLRELSAKKFQRLFEVNTVIPALIAKHFLPRLNTESPSFFGILSARAGSISDNQLGGWYAYRAAKAALNMVIKNAAIETGRRNKQAIIVGMYPGMVDSDLSKPFQRGVPKEKIFTPTFAVQQLIKVMASLSPEHSGRFFEWNGQEVLP
;
A
#
# COMPACT_ATOMS: atom_id res chain seq x y z
N MET A 1 -12.75 -14.64 -1.83
CA MET A 1 -11.92 -13.83 -2.74
C MET A 1 -11.49 -14.71 -3.87
N LYS A 2 -11.69 -14.30 -5.12
CA LYS A 2 -11.35 -15.13 -6.30
C LYS A 2 -10.24 -14.51 -7.16
N ASN A 3 -10.14 -13.18 -7.19
CA ASN A 3 -9.17 -12.46 -8.00
C ASN A 3 -8.48 -11.36 -7.19
N ILE A 4 -7.16 -11.47 -7.02
CA ILE A 4 -6.36 -10.65 -6.11
C ILE A 4 -5.16 -10.06 -6.84
N ALA A 5 -4.94 -8.76 -6.72
CA ALA A 5 -3.75 -8.07 -7.25
C ALA A 5 -2.90 -7.48 -6.11
N ILE A 6 -1.59 -7.73 -6.14
CA ILE A 6 -0.64 -7.21 -5.16
C ILE A 6 0.46 -6.44 -5.89
N ILE A 7 0.48 -5.14 -5.69
CA ILE A 7 1.41 -4.21 -6.33
C ILE A 7 2.54 -3.87 -5.35
N GLY A 8 3.79 -4.08 -5.74
CA GLY A 8 4.96 -4.00 -4.86
C GLY A 8 5.30 -5.33 -4.19
N SER A 9 4.96 -6.45 -4.83
CA SER A 9 5.08 -7.82 -4.31
C SER A 9 6.51 -8.27 -3.99
N SER A 10 7.55 -7.63 -4.51
CA SER A 10 8.96 -7.93 -4.17
C SER A 10 9.41 -7.31 -2.84
N GLY A 11 8.70 -6.30 -2.31
CA GLY A 11 8.97 -5.70 -1.01
C GLY A 11 8.59 -6.64 0.15
N ALA A 12 9.13 -6.39 1.35
CA ALA A 12 8.91 -7.27 2.51
C ALA A 12 7.41 -7.47 2.83
N ILE A 13 6.62 -6.39 2.88
CA ILE A 13 5.19 -6.45 3.19
C ILE A 13 4.41 -7.02 1.99
N GLY A 14 4.71 -6.57 0.75
CA GLY A 14 4.04 -7.08 -0.45
C GLY A 14 4.26 -8.58 -0.65
N HIS A 15 5.46 -9.08 -0.37
CA HIS A 15 5.77 -10.50 -0.42
C HIS A 15 4.96 -11.29 0.63
N ALA A 16 4.92 -10.80 1.87
CA ALA A 16 4.13 -11.44 2.94
C ALA A 16 2.63 -11.45 2.63
N PHE A 17 2.07 -10.38 2.01
CA PHE A 17 0.69 -10.40 1.49
C PHE A 17 0.50 -11.47 0.42
N THR A 18 1.45 -11.59 -0.52
CA THR A 18 1.38 -12.59 -1.58
C THR A 18 1.36 -14.00 -1.02
N GLU A 19 2.22 -14.31 -0.04
CA GLU A 19 2.25 -15.61 0.63
C GLU A 19 0.94 -15.91 1.37
N GLN A 20 0.55 -15.03 2.30
CA GLN A 20 -0.59 -15.30 3.17
C GLN A 20 -1.94 -15.30 2.44
N LEU A 21 -2.13 -14.42 1.45
CA LEU A 21 -3.35 -14.43 0.65
C LEU A 21 -3.42 -15.65 -0.27
N SER A 22 -2.29 -16.15 -0.78
CA SER A 22 -2.23 -17.40 -1.53
C SER A 22 -2.57 -18.61 -0.66
N GLU A 23 -1.98 -18.71 0.54
CA GLU A 23 -2.24 -19.78 1.47
C GLU A 23 -3.68 -19.78 1.99
N GLY A 24 -4.23 -18.59 2.29
CA GLY A 24 -5.58 -18.42 2.81
C GLY A 24 -6.69 -18.53 1.76
N ASN A 25 -6.35 -18.50 0.47
CA ASN A 25 -7.32 -18.56 -0.65
C ASN A 25 -6.77 -19.46 -1.77
N PRO A 26 -6.72 -20.79 -1.58
CA PRO A 26 -6.08 -21.71 -2.53
C PRO A 26 -6.72 -21.74 -3.93
N ASP A 27 -8.00 -21.35 -4.02
CA ASP A 27 -8.75 -21.28 -5.28
C ASP A 27 -8.72 -19.88 -5.94
N ALA A 28 -8.00 -18.92 -5.35
CA ALA A 28 -7.91 -17.57 -5.90
C ALA A 28 -6.81 -17.46 -6.96
N THR A 29 -7.06 -16.66 -7.98
CA THR A 29 -6.03 -16.19 -8.90
C THR A 29 -5.31 -14.99 -8.27
N ILE A 30 -3.98 -15.09 -8.12
CA ILE A 30 -3.17 -14.03 -7.52
C ILE A 30 -2.19 -13.47 -8.54
N HIS A 31 -2.30 -12.17 -8.77
CA HIS A 31 -1.45 -11.38 -9.65
C HIS A 31 -0.48 -10.56 -8.82
N ALA A 32 0.81 -10.88 -8.88
CA ALA A 32 1.87 -10.21 -8.13
C ALA A 32 2.70 -9.31 -9.07
N PHE A 33 2.65 -8.01 -8.84
CA PHE A 33 3.32 -7.01 -9.67
C PHE A 33 4.53 -6.40 -8.96
N SER A 34 5.69 -6.39 -9.61
CA SER A 34 6.90 -5.75 -9.09
C SER A 34 7.87 -5.36 -10.20
N ARG A 35 8.78 -4.41 -9.90
CA ARG A 35 9.90 -4.04 -10.79
C ARG A 35 11.01 -5.09 -10.81
N GLN A 36 11.08 -5.90 -9.79
CA GLN A 36 12.12 -6.91 -9.60
C GLN A 36 11.51 -8.29 -9.64
N GLU A 37 12.32 -9.27 -10.02
CA GLU A 37 11.94 -10.68 -9.89
C GLU A 37 11.52 -11.01 -8.45
N PRO A 38 10.56 -11.93 -8.27
CA PRO A 38 10.10 -12.32 -6.96
C PRO A 38 11.25 -12.99 -6.16
N ARG A 39 11.35 -12.68 -4.87
CA ARG A 39 12.34 -13.31 -3.97
C ARG A 39 12.22 -14.82 -3.94
N LYS A 40 11.01 -15.32 -4.08
CA LYS A 40 10.66 -16.74 -4.13
C LYS A 40 9.38 -16.89 -4.95
N LYS A 41 9.34 -17.89 -5.82
CA LYS A 41 8.11 -18.23 -6.54
C LYS A 41 7.14 -18.93 -5.59
N ILE A 42 5.90 -18.44 -5.55
CA ILE A 42 4.82 -18.98 -4.74
C ILE A 42 3.87 -19.74 -5.68
N ARG A 43 3.47 -20.95 -5.29
CA ARG A 43 2.54 -21.77 -6.09
C ARG A 43 1.20 -21.05 -6.22
N GLY A 44 0.63 -21.05 -7.43
CA GLY A 44 -0.67 -20.42 -7.68
C GLY A 44 -0.59 -18.89 -7.86
N VAL A 45 0.62 -18.30 -7.86
CA VAL A 45 0.84 -16.87 -8.06
C VAL A 45 1.46 -16.61 -9.42
N THR A 46 0.83 -15.74 -10.20
CA THR A 46 1.39 -15.24 -11.46
C THR A 46 2.14 -13.94 -11.20
N ASN A 47 3.43 -13.93 -11.54
CA ASN A 47 4.28 -12.76 -11.36
C ASN A 47 4.38 -11.96 -12.65
N TYR A 48 4.26 -10.65 -12.54
CA TYR A 48 4.33 -9.70 -13.65
C TYR A 48 5.35 -8.61 -13.35
N HIS A 49 6.09 -8.22 -14.37
CA HIS A 49 6.87 -7.00 -14.31
C HIS A 49 5.94 -5.78 -14.46
N ILE A 50 6.20 -4.72 -13.68
CA ILE A 50 5.55 -3.43 -13.78
C ILE A 50 6.59 -2.32 -13.66
N ASP A 51 6.59 -1.37 -14.60
CA ASP A 51 7.35 -0.13 -14.48
C ASP A 51 6.41 0.96 -13.97
N TYR A 52 6.69 1.44 -12.78
CA TYR A 52 5.88 2.48 -12.13
C TYR A 52 6.11 3.89 -12.71
N GLN A 53 7.17 4.10 -13.50
CA GLN A 53 7.45 5.38 -14.15
C GLN A 53 6.68 5.52 -15.47
N GLU A 54 6.24 4.40 -16.02
CA GLU A 54 5.48 4.33 -17.27
C GLU A 54 4.00 4.04 -16.96
N GLU A 55 3.14 5.05 -17.10
CA GLU A 55 1.70 4.89 -16.82
C GLU A 55 1.06 3.79 -17.68
N ALA A 56 1.49 3.63 -18.94
CA ALA A 56 1.03 2.55 -19.80
C ALA A 56 1.33 1.15 -19.23
N SER A 57 2.45 0.99 -18.49
CA SER A 57 2.77 -0.26 -17.81
C SER A 57 1.79 -0.54 -16.65
N ILE A 58 1.36 0.50 -15.92
CA ILE A 58 0.36 0.38 -14.85
C ILE A 58 -1.00 0.00 -15.44
N GLU A 59 -1.40 0.63 -16.55
CA GLU A 59 -2.63 0.30 -17.27
C GLU A 59 -2.64 -1.15 -17.76
N ALA A 60 -1.55 -1.59 -18.40
CA ALA A 60 -1.38 -2.96 -18.87
C ALA A 60 -1.41 -3.98 -17.72
N ALA A 61 -0.82 -3.64 -16.56
CA ALA A 61 -0.88 -4.46 -15.35
C ALA A 61 -2.33 -4.65 -14.87
N ALA A 62 -3.11 -3.56 -14.79
CA ALA A 62 -4.51 -3.62 -14.41
C ALA A 62 -5.35 -4.44 -15.42
N ALA A 63 -5.10 -4.28 -16.73
CA ALA A 63 -5.75 -5.07 -17.77
C ALA A 63 -5.42 -6.57 -17.65
N SER A 64 -4.15 -6.90 -17.36
CA SER A 64 -3.71 -8.29 -17.17
C SER A 64 -4.35 -8.96 -15.98
N ALA A 65 -4.48 -8.23 -14.86
CA ALA A 65 -5.12 -8.73 -13.63
C ALA A 65 -6.62 -8.96 -13.77
N THR A 66 -7.26 -8.38 -14.78
CA THR A 66 -8.72 -8.47 -14.98
C THR A 66 -9.14 -9.19 -16.25
N ARG A 67 -8.21 -9.93 -16.87
CA ARG A 67 -8.49 -10.68 -18.10
C ARG A 67 -9.65 -11.70 -17.90
N ASP A 68 -9.65 -12.36 -16.75
CA ASP A 68 -10.58 -13.46 -16.44
C ASP A 68 -11.65 -13.05 -15.41
N GLY A 69 -11.72 -11.78 -15.01
CA GLY A 69 -12.74 -11.27 -14.10
C GLY A 69 -12.31 -10.03 -13.32
N LEU A 70 -13.27 -9.40 -12.65
CA LEU A 70 -13.03 -8.22 -11.82
C LEU A 70 -12.25 -8.59 -10.54
N LEU A 71 -11.60 -7.60 -9.94
CA LEU A 71 -10.77 -7.77 -8.75
C LEU A 71 -11.61 -7.71 -7.47
N ASP A 72 -11.43 -8.70 -6.60
CA ASP A 72 -11.99 -8.68 -5.26
C ASP A 72 -11.07 -7.95 -4.27
N VAL A 73 -9.75 -8.06 -4.47
CA VAL A 73 -8.76 -7.42 -3.60
C VAL A 73 -7.62 -6.82 -4.41
N VAL A 74 -7.27 -5.60 -4.07
CA VAL A 74 -6.05 -4.93 -4.54
C VAL A 74 -5.26 -4.44 -3.33
N ILE A 75 -3.98 -4.79 -3.25
CA ILE A 75 -3.05 -4.29 -2.24
C ILE A 75 -1.95 -3.48 -2.93
N VAL A 76 -1.81 -2.22 -2.54
CA VAL A 76 -0.73 -1.35 -2.99
C VAL A 76 0.32 -1.24 -1.90
N ALA A 77 1.41 -1.98 -2.06
CA ALA A 77 2.51 -2.09 -1.09
C ALA A 77 3.78 -1.36 -1.56
N THR A 78 3.63 -0.36 -2.43
CA THR A 78 4.72 0.51 -2.86
C THR A 78 5.02 1.57 -1.80
N GLY A 79 6.29 1.97 -1.68
CA GLY A 79 6.69 3.05 -0.80
C GLY A 79 8.20 3.19 -0.69
N MET A 80 8.64 4.38 -0.33
CA MET A 80 10.05 4.72 -0.13
C MET A 80 10.19 5.73 1.00
N LEU A 81 11.22 5.57 1.82
CA LEU A 81 11.57 6.52 2.89
C LEU A 81 12.97 7.10 2.67
N HIS A 82 13.86 6.33 2.08
CA HIS A 82 15.25 6.70 1.80
C HIS A 82 15.79 5.99 0.55
N GLU A 83 16.85 6.51 0.03
CA GLU A 83 17.75 5.88 -0.96
C GLU A 83 19.19 6.00 -0.48
N GLU A 84 20.15 5.41 -1.19
CA GLU A 84 21.56 5.39 -0.82
C GLU A 84 22.12 6.77 -0.40
N ASN A 85 21.80 7.81 -1.19
CA ASN A 85 22.28 9.19 -0.97
C ASN A 85 21.14 10.14 -0.49
N MET A 86 19.98 9.60 -0.08
CA MET A 86 18.85 10.41 0.35
C MET A 86 18.27 9.88 1.66
N ARG A 87 18.53 10.61 2.75
CA ARG A 87 17.93 10.34 4.07
C ARG A 87 16.83 11.34 4.39
N PRO A 88 15.83 10.94 5.19
CA PRO A 88 14.78 11.85 5.67
C PRO A 88 15.37 13.04 6.43
N GLU A 89 14.76 14.19 6.27
CA GLU A 89 15.18 15.45 6.87
C GLU A 89 14.91 15.48 8.37
N LYS A 90 15.88 15.96 9.14
CA LYS A 90 15.73 16.20 10.59
C LYS A 90 15.38 17.65 10.91
N SER A 91 15.66 18.57 10.01
CA SER A 91 15.44 20.01 10.21
C SER A 91 15.07 20.71 8.89
N LEU A 92 14.51 21.93 8.99
CA LEU A 92 14.19 22.78 7.83
C LEU A 92 15.41 23.05 6.94
N ARG A 93 16.61 23.08 7.50
CA ARG A 93 17.86 23.33 6.76
C ARG A 93 18.21 22.21 5.76
N GLU A 94 17.64 21.03 5.94
CA GLU A 94 17.90 19.86 5.10
C GLU A 94 16.89 19.71 3.97
N LEU A 95 15.91 20.61 3.87
CA LEU A 95 14.91 20.57 2.82
C LEU A 95 15.52 20.68 1.43
N SER A 96 14.98 19.91 0.51
CA SER A 96 15.42 19.87 -0.88
C SER A 96 14.26 19.57 -1.80
N ALA A 97 14.07 20.39 -2.84
CA ALA A 97 13.06 20.17 -3.87
C ALA A 97 13.19 18.78 -4.49
N LYS A 98 14.41 18.31 -4.74
CA LYS A 98 14.69 16.98 -5.30
C LYS A 98 14.16 15.86 -4.38
N LYS A 99 14.34 15.98 -3.04
CA LYS A 99 13.80 14.99 -2.09
C LYS A 99 12.28 14.98 -2.09
N PHE A 100 11.64 16.17 -2.08
CA PHE A 100 10.19 16.28 -2.18
C PHE A 100 9.67 15.63 -3.46
N GLN A 101 10.20 16.00 -4.62
CA GLN A 101 9.79 15.43 -5.91
C GLN A 101 9.88 13.91 -5.89
N ARG A 102 11.00 13.35 -5.43
CA ARG A 102 11.23 11.91 -5.40
C ARG A 102 10.28 11.18 -4.45
N LEU A 103 10.09 11.70 -3.23
CA LEU A 103 9.20 11.07 -2.25
C LEU A 103 7.73 11.22 -2.61
N PHE A 104 7.31 12.34 -3.21
CA PHE A 104 5.97 12.49 -3.74
C PHE A 104 5.71 11.57 -4.94
N GLU A 105 6.65 11.45 -5.85
CA GLU A 105 6.55 10.52 -6.99
C GLU A 105 6.23 9.11 -6.48
N VAL A 106 7.07 8.56 -5.59
CA VAL A 106 6.94 7.16 -5.17
C VAL A 106 5.80 6.93 -4.17
N ASN A 107 5.56 7.86 -3.23
CA ASN A 107 4.59 7.64 -2.16
C ASN A 107 3.21 8.24 -2.42
N THR A 108 3.04 9.08 -3.46
CA THR A 108 1.77 9.75 -3.76
C THR A 108 1.34 9.53 -5.21
N VAL A 109 2.19 9.94 -6.18
CA VAL A 109 1.82 9.91 -7.60
C VAL A 109 1.65 8.48 -8.11
N ILE A 110 2.62 7.60 -7.87
CA ILE A 110 2.55 6.19 -8.28
C ILE A 110 1.32 5.50 -7.68
N PRO A 111 1.04 5.55 -6.37
CA PRO A 111 -0.20 5.00 -5.81
C PRO A 111 -1.48 5.60 -6.40
N ALA A 112 -1.48 6.91 -6.73
CA ALA A 112 -2.62 7.56 -7.36
C ALA A 112 -2.87 7.03 -8.78
N LEU A 113 -1.81 6.82 -9.57
CA LEU A 113 -1.91 6.23 -10.91
C LEU A 113 -2.35 4.75 -10.84
N ILE A 114 -1.86 4.00 -9.86
CA ILE A 114 -2.36 2.64 -9.60
C ILE A 114 -3.86 2.69 -9.28
N ALA A 115 -4.30 3.58 -8.41
CA ALA A 115 -5.72 3.75 -8.09
C ALA A 115 -6.55 4.11 -9.35
N LYS A 116 -6.06 5.01 -10.19
CA LYS A 116 -6.70 5.38 -11.48
C LYS A 116 -7.04 4.17 -12.34
N HIS A 117 -6.11 3.22 -12.47
CA HIS A 117 -6.26 2.08 -13.38
C HIS A 117 -6.91 0.84 -12.74
N PHE A 118 -6.75 0.64 -11.43
CA PHE A 118 -7.24 -0.54 -10.73
C PHE A 118 -8.62 -0.36 -10.09
N LEU A 119 -8.98 0.84 -9.60
CA LEU A 119 -10.28 1.08 -8.97
C LEU A 119 -11.49 0.80 -9.88
N PRO A 120 -11.46 1.21 -11.18
CA PRO A 120 -12.56 0.89 -12.09
C PRO A 120 -12.75 -0.60 -12.38
N ARG A 121 -11.80 -1.44 -11.96
CA ARG A 121 -11.76 -2.87 -12.20
C ARG A 121 -12.13 -3.70 -10.95
N LEU A 122 -12.53 -3.03 -9.87
CA LEU A 122 -13.03 -3.71 -8.67
C LEU A 122 -14.40 -4.35 -8.92
N ASN A 123 -14.61 -5.48 -8.25
CA ASN A 123 -15.92 -6.15 -8.24
C ASN A 123 -16.99 -5.19 -7.70
N THR A 124 -18.15 -5.13 -8.41
CA THR A 124 -19.27 -4.26 -8.07
C THR A 124 -20.47 -5.02 -7.51
N GLU A 125 -20.48 -6.34 -7.62
CA GLU A 125 -21.58 -7.20 -7.19
C GLU A 125 -21.41 -7.70 -5.75
N SER A 126 -20.18 -7.73 -5.27
CA SER A 126 -19.83 -8.15 -3.91
C SER A 126 -18.80 -7.20 -3.30
N PRO A 127 -18.63 -7.18 -1.97
CA PRO A 127 -17.60 -6.37 -1.33
C PRO A 127 -16.23 -6.59 -1.95
N SER A 128 -15.61 -5.49 -2.40
CA SER A 128 -14.27 -5.48 -2.98
C SER A 128 -13.35 -4.52 -2.20
N PHE A 129 -12.09 -4.87 -2.08
CA PHE A 129 -11.14 -4.21 -1.20
C PHE A 129 -9.97 -3.59 -1.98
N PHE A 130 -9.69 -2.33 -1.71
CA PHE A 130 -8.51 -1.62 -2.22
C PHE A 130 -7.73 -1.01 -1.05
N GLY A 131 -6.66 -1.68 -0.64
CA GLY A 131 -5.82 -1.26 0.48
C GLY A 131 -4.52 -0.65 0.01
N ILE A 132 -4.19 0.55 0.49
CA ILE A 132 -2.93 1.22 0.18
C ILE A 132 -2.10 1.34 1.46
N LEU A 133 -0.85 0.88 1.42
CA LEU A 133 0.07 1.08 2.53
C LEU A 133 0.44 2.55 2.67
N SER A 134 -0.08 3.18 3.71
CA SER A 134 0.33 4.49 4.14
C SER A 134 1.17 4.38 5.43
N ALA A 135 1.25 5.43 6.21
CA ALA A 135 2.00 5.44 7.47
C ALA A 135 1.39 6.45 8.45
N ARG A 136 1.46 6.15 9.74
CA ARG A 136 1.09 7.08 10.81
C ARG A 136 1.84 8.41 10.69
N ALA A 137 3.05 8.38 10.13
CA ALA A 137 3.82 9.59 9.80
C ALA A 137 3.08 10.57 8.87
N GLY A 138 2.08 10.11 8.10
CA GLY A 138 1.22 10.95 7.25
C GLY A 138 0.04 11.59 7.98
N SER A 139 -0.23 11.23 9.24
CA SER A 139 -1.25 11.90 10.05
C SER A 139 -0.75 13.27 10.50
N ILE A 140 -1.48 14.31 10.11
CA ILE A 140 -1.20 15.69 10.53
C ILE A 140 -1.56 15.86 12.00
N SER A 141 -2.71 15.30 12.39
CA SER A 141 -3.25 15.39 13.75
C SER A 141 -2.38 14.69 14.80
N ASP A 142 -1.74 13.56 14.43
CA ASP A 142 -0.90 12.77 15.33
C ASP A 142 0.56 13.23 15.37
N ASN A 143 0.97 14.16 14.51
CA ASN A 143 2.35 14.56 14.37
C ASN A 143 2.83 15.43 15.54
N GLN A 144 3.51 14.79 16.50
CA GLN A 144 4.18 15.42 17.63
C GLN A 144 5.71 15.41 17.52
N LEU A 145 6.26 14.65 16.55
CA LEU A 145 7.70 14.41 16.45
C LEU A 145 8.41 15.36 15.47
N GLY A 146 7.70 15.86 14.45
CA GLY A 146 8.31 16.63 13.36
C GLY A 146 9.33 15.83 12.55
N GLY A 147 10.22 16.51 11.83
CA GLY A 147 11.19 15.88 10.94
C GLY A 147 10.55 15.12 9.77
N TRP A 148 11.37 14.49 8.93
CA TRP A 148 10.94 13.68 7.79
C TRP A 148 9.94 14.42 6.87
N TYR A 149 10.21 15.69 6.64
CA TYR A 149 9.27 16.62 6.02
C TYR A 149 8.69 16.11 4.71
N ALA A 150 9.55 15.72 3.77
CA ALA A 150 9.09 15.26 2.47
C ALA A 150 8.31 13.93 2.56
N TYR A 151 8.71 13.00 3.44
CA TYR A 151 8.00 11.74 3.63
C TYR A 151 6.63 11.94 4.28
N ARG A 152 6.56 12.71 5.39
CA ARG A 152 5.29 13.02 6.05
C ARG A 152 4.33 13.72 5.12
N ALA A 153 4.82 14.75 4.40
CA ALA A 153 4.01 15.49 3.43
C ALA A 153 3.49 14.57 2.30
N ALA A 154 4.35 13.69 1.76
CA ALA A 154 3.93 12.74 0.73
C ALA A 154 2.89 11.72 1.24
N LYS A 155 3.03 11.24 2.47
CA LYS A 155 2.04 10.32 3.06
C LYS A 155 0.73 11.01 3.44
N ALA A 156 0.76 12.27 3.87
CA ALA A 156 -0.44 13.10 4.06
C ALA A 156 -1.16 13.34 2.74
N ALA A 157 -0.42 13.67 1.67
CA ALA A 157 -0.97 13.80 0.33
C ALA A 157 -1.58 12.48 -0.18
N LEU A 158 -0.94 11.34 0.08
CA LEU A 158 -1.51 10.02 -0.21
C LEU A 158 -2.82 9.79 0.53
N ASN A 159 -2.92 10.17 1.81
CA ASN A 159 -4.14 10.05 2.59
C ASN A 159 -5.28 10.86 1.93
N MET A 160 -4.99 12.06 1.43
CA MET A 160 -5.98 12.85 0.67
C MET A 160 -6.39 12.16 -0.63
N VAL A 161 -5.45 11.56 -1.37
CA VAL A 161 -5.76 10.79 -2.59
C VAL A 161 -6.68 9.62 -2.26
N ILE A 162 -6.40 8.85 -1.21
CA ILE A 162 -7.24 7.73 -0.76
C ILE A 162 -8.66 8.22 -0.43
N LYS A 163 -8.79 9.32 0.31
CA LYS A 163 -10.09 9.90 0.66
C LYS A 163 -10.89 10.30 -0.58
N ASN A 164 -10.27 11.00 -1.51
CA ASN A 164 -10.92 11.42 -2.76
C ASN A 164 -11.34 10.22 -3.62
N ALA A 165 -10.45 9.23 -3.77
CA ALA A 165 -10.72 8.01 -4.51
C ALA A 165 -11.91 7.23 -3.92
N ALA A 166 -12.00 7.14 -2.59
CA ALA A 166 -13.13 6.50 -1.91
C ALA A 166 -14.45 7.23 -2.16
N ILE A 167 -14.47 8.57 -2.09
CA ILE A 167 -15.66 9.39 -2.37
C ILE A 167 -16.11 9.22 -3.82
N GLU A 168 -15.18 9.30 -4.76
CA GLU A 168 -15.48 9.19 -6.19
C GLU A 168 -16.00 7.79 -6.54
N THR A 169 -15.24 6.75 -6.15
CA THR A 169 -15.61 5.36 -6.44
C THR A 169 -16.93 4.99 -5.79
N GLY A 170 -17.18 5.42 -4.56
CA GLY A 170 -18.43 5.17 -3.83
C GLY A 170 -19.69 5.73 -4.47
N ARG A 171 -19.58 6.64 -5.45
CA ARG A 171 -20.73 7.08 -6.26
C ARG A 171 -21.21 6.01 -7.23
N ARG A 172 -20.30 5.16 -7.73
CA ARG A 172 -20.57 4.14 -8.77
C ARG A 172 -20.50 2.72 -8.24
N ASN A 173 -19.57 2.43 -7.32
CA ASN A 173 -19.39 1.13 -6.69
C ASN A 173 -19.63 1.24 -5.17
N LYS A 174 -20.82 0.86 -4.71
CA LYS A 174 -21.21 0.88 -3.29
C LYS A 174 -20.59 -0.24 -2.47
N GLN A 175 -20.00 -1.23 -3.13
CA GLN A 175 -19.35 -2.38 -2.50
C GLN A 175 -17.85 -2.16 -2.26
N ALA A 176 -17.29 -1.08 -2.81
CA ALA A 176 -15.84 -0.81 -2.70
C ALA A 176 -15.44 -0.33 -1.30
N ILE A 177 -14.44 -0.98 -0.74
CA ILE A 177 -13.78 -0.64 0.53
C ILE A 177 -12.39 -0.12 0.19
N ILE A 178 -12.19 1.20 0.22
CA ILE A 178 -10.93 1.85 -0.15
C ILE A 178 -10.32 2.48 1.09
N VAL A 179 -9.19 1.97 1.57
CA VAL A 179 -8.62 2.39 2.87
C VAL A 179 -7.11 2.55 2.84
N GLY A 180 -6.60 3.42 3.70
CA GLY A 180 -5.20 3.46 4.05
C GLY A 180 -4.88 2.47 5.18
N MET A 181 -3.79 1.72 5.04
CA MET A 181 -3.35 0.75 6.03
C MET A 181 -2.00 1.15 6.61
N TYR A 182 -1.87 1.16 7.91
CA TYR A 182 -0.64 1.48 8.64
C TYR A 182 -0.08 0.21 9.28
N PRO A 183 0.98 -0.36 8.71
CA PRO A 183 1.49 -1.67 9.14
C PRO A 183 2.30 -1.63 10.45
N GLY A 184 2.50 -0.44 11.03
CA GLY A 184 3.46 -0.24 12.12
C GLY A 184 4.91 -0.24 11.61
N MET A 185 5.87 -0.41 12.51
CA MET A 185 7.28 -0.53 12.14
C MET A 185 7.60 -1.98 11.79
N VAL A 186 7.68 -2.27 10.51
CA VAL A 186 7.97 -3.61 10.00
C VAL A 186 9.45 -3.75 9.69
N ASP A 187 10.07 -4.84 10.11
CA ASP A 187 11.47 -5.16 9.76
C ASP A 187 11.62 -5.37 8.26
N SER A 188 12.24 -4.41 7.63
CA SER A 188 12.41 -4.32 6.17
C SER A 188 13.56 -3.39 5.82
N ASP A 189 14.04 -3.46 4.59
CA ASP A 189 15.09 -2.54 4.09
C ASP A 189 14.68 -1.07 4.24
N LEU A 190 13.39 -0.76 4.13
CA LEU A 190 12.85 0.59 4.31
C LEU A 190 13.01 1.10 5.75
N SER A 191 12.77 0.28 6.75
CA SER A 191 12.77 0.69 8.16
C SER A 191 14.12 0.48 8.85
N LYS A 192 14.94 -0.45 8.37
CA LYS A 192 16.19 -0.89 9.00
C LYS A 192 17.12 0.23 9.47
N PRO A 193 17.36 1.33 8.70
CA PRO A 193 18.20 2.44 9.16
C PRO A 193 17.62 3.24 10.33
N PHE A 194 16.33 3.06 10.64
CA PHE A 194 15.57 3.83 11.64
C PHE A 194 15.14 3.00 12.85
N GLN A 195 15.55 1.74 12.95
CA GLN A 195 15.20 0.83 14.05
C GLN A 195 16.06 1.04 15.30
N ARG A 196 17.17 1.82 15.20
CA ARG A 196 18.04 2.06 16.34
C ARG A 196 17.30 2.81 17.46
N GLY A 197 17.25 2.21 18.65
CA GLY A 197 16.57 2.77 19.82
C GLY A 197 15.07 2.47 19.87
N VAL A 198 14.53 1.75 18.89
CA VAL A 198 13.16 1.24 18.96
C VAL A 198 13.15 -0.06 19.75
N PRO A 199 12.27 -0.23 20.74
CA PRO A 199 12.09 -1.49 21.47
C PRO A 199 11.79 -2.64 20.49
N LYS A 200 12.44 -3.79 20.68
CA LYS A 200 12.33 -4.93 19.75
C LYS A 200 10.89 -5.41 19.55
N GLU A 201 10.08 -5.35 20.60
CA GLU A 201 8.66 -5.72 20.59
C GLU A 201 7.77 -4.80 19.75
N LYS A 202 8.29 -3.62 19.37
CA LYS A 202 7.62 -2.66 18.47
C LYS A 202 8.07 -2.79 17.01
N ILE A 203 9.01 -3.69 16.72
CA ILE A 203 9.47 -4.00 15.36
C ILE A 203 8.85 -5.32 14.95
N PHE A 204 7.89 -5.26 14.04
CA PHE A 204 7.13 -6.43 13.61
C PHE A 204 7.84 -7.17 12.46
N THR A 205 7.72 -8.49 12.45
CA THR A 205 8.03 -9.24 11.23
C THR A 205 7.01 -8.90 10.13
N PRO A 206 7.40 -8.98 8.84
CA PRO A 206 6.45 -8.79 7.74
C PRO A 206 5.24 -9.73 7.84
N THR A 207 5.48 -10.98 8.21
CA THR A 207 4.45 -12.00 8.41
C THR A 207 3.44 -11.59 9.48
N PHE A 208 3.89 -11.15 10.65
CA PHE A 208 3.01 -10.69 11.72
C PHE A 208 2.20 -9.47 11.29
N ALA A 209 2.85 -8.44 10.75
CA ALA A 209 2.18 -7.23 10.34
C ALA A 209 1.08 -7.50 9.30
N VAL A 210 1.36 -8.33 8.31
CA VAL A 210 0.40 -8.71 7.27
C VAL A 210 -0.74 -9.56 7.84
N GLN A 211 -0.45 -10.50 8.72
CA GLN A 211 -1.49 -11.29 9.39
C GLN A 211 -2.49 -10.40 10.13
N GLN A 212 -2.01 -9.36 10.82
CA GLN A 212 -2.90 -8.41 11.49
C GLN A 212 -3.68 -7.56 10.49
N LEU A 213 -3.04 -7.03 9.44
CA LEU A 213 -3.71 -6.25 8.40
C LEU A 213 -4.79 -7.07 7.68
N ILE A 214 -4.58 -8.36 7.41
CA ILE A 214 -5.61 -9.24 6.84
C ILE A 214 -6.80 -9.39 7.78
N LYS A 215 -6.60 -9.47 9.11
CA LYS A 215 -7.70 -9.46 10.09
C LYS A 215 -8.47 -8.14 10.05
N VAL A 216 -7.75 -7.01 9.96
CA VAL A 216 -8.38 -5.70 9.79
C VAL A 216 -9.20 -5.67 8.52
N MET A 217 -8.64 -6.06 7.37
CA MET A 217 -9.37 -6.14 6.09
C MET A 217 -10.67 -6.93 6.23
N ALA A 218 -10.64 -8.08 6.91
CA ALA A 218 -11.80 -8.94 7.09
C ALA A 218 -12.90 -8.31 7.98
N SER A 219 -12.57 -7.33 8.81
CA SER A 219 -13.52 -6.62 9.69
C SER A 219 -14.14 -5.38 9.07
N LEU A 220 -13.64 -4.94 7.91
CA LEU A 220 -14.10 -3.70 7.27
C LEU A 220 -15.30 -3.93 6.35
N SER A 221 -16.15 -2.91 6.26
CA SER A 221 -17.30 -2.82 5.37
C SER A 221 -17.20 -1.57 4.49
N PRO A 222 -18.06 -1.41 3.46
CA PRO A 222 -18.09 -0.21 2.63
C PRO A 222 -18.19 1.11 3.38
N GLU A 223 -18.80 1.11 4.58
CA GLU A 223 -18.92 2.29 5.46
C GLU A 223 -17.57 2.80 5.98
N HIS A 224 -16.56 1.96 5.96
CA HIS A 224 -15.19 2.31 6.36
C HIS A 224 -14.38 2.90 5.20
N SER A 225 -14.94 2.99 3.99
CA SER A 225 -14.22 3.50 2.82
C SER A 225 -13.79 4.97 3.03
N GLY A 226 -12.55 5.27 2.69
CA GLY A 226 -11.91 6.57 2.89
C GLY A 226 -11.37 6.82 4.30
N ARG A 227 -11.24 5.76 5.12
CA ARG A 227 -10.63 5.79 6.45
C ARG A 227 -9.25 5.13 6.48
N PHE A 228 -8.58 5.24 7.61
CA PHE A 228 -7.20 4.78 7.83
C PHE A 228 -7.12 3.92 9.07
N PHE A 229 -6.50 2.75 8.94
CA PHE A 229 -6.45 1.76 10.02
C PHE A 229 -5.02 1.30 10.29
N GLU A 230 -4.68 1.20 11.57
CA GLU A 230 -3.47 0.53 12.00
C GLU A 230 -3.61 -0.99 11.95
N TRP A 231 -2.47 -1.65 12.06
CA TRP A 231 -2.33 -3.11 12.12
C TRP A 231 -3.20 -3.78 13.19
N ASN A 232 -3.55 -3.07 14.26
CA ASN A 232 -4.40 -3.56 15.36
C ASN A 232 -5.89 -3.24 15.18
N GLY A 233 -6.29 -2.64 14.05
CA GLY A 233 -7.66 -2.25 13.75
C GLY A 233 -8.07 -0.88 14.29
N GLN A 234 -7.18 -0.16 14.96
CA GLN A 234 -7.47 1.20 15.43
C GLN A 234 -7.57 2.16 14.24
N GLU A 235 -8.66 2.91 14.18
CA GLU A 235 -8.79 4.02 13.21
C GLU A 235 -7.88 5.17 13.62
N VAL A 236 -7.18 5.75 12.65
CA VAL A 236 -6.29 6.90 12.84
C VAL A 236 -6.80 8.05 11.98
N LEU A 237 -6.92 9.22 12.59
CA LEU A 237 -7.23 10.45 11.86
C LEU A 237 -6.03 10.89 11.01
N PRO A 238 -6.27 11.34 9.77
CA PRO A 238 -5.23 11.79 8.86
C PRO A 238 -4.58 13.12 9.29
#